data_d77c2330e4844a5f523229c9b7811676
#
_entry.id   d77c2330e4844a5f523229c9b7811676
#
_cell.length_a   1.000
_cell.length_b   1.000
_cell.length_c   1.000
_cell.angle_alpha   90.00
_cell.angle_beta   90.00
_cell.angle_gamma   90.00
#
_symmetry.space_group_name_H-M   'P 1'
#
loop_
_entity.id
_entity.type
_entity.pdbx_description
1 polymer ?
#
loop_
_entity_poly.entity_id
_entity_poly.type
_entity_poly.pdbx_seq_one_letter_code
_entity_poly.pdbx_strand_id
1 'polypeptide(L)'
;MVSSLVQTSLLILALCLVPVYFSEFASYQLGLFLIYGLAAQSVGWLWGKTNILSLGQALFFGGAAYSAAMIMRYASDPSLQGLFIIMAIVIIALLAFLLASLVFQGSSDSGAYFSLITLALVMIMEQVVSASTEFTGGFNGFSGYPVPDMLDPFGNLYYIIVIATTLITGLLL
;
A
#
# COMPACT_ATOMS: atom_id res chain seq x y z
N MET A 1 22.66 -19.65 3.91
CA MET A 1 22.35 -18.68 4.98
C MET A 1 23.31 -17.50 5.04
N VAL A 2 24.63 -17.67 5.12
CA VAL A 2 25.59 -16.55 5.15
C VAL A 2 25.56 -15.74 3.84
N SER A 3 25.45 -16.39 2.69
CA SER A 3 25.38 -15.72 1.38
C SER A 3 24.12 -14.86 1.21
N SER A 4 22.98 -15.30 1.73
CA SER A 4 21.72 -14.52 1.66
C SER A 4 21.77 -13.28 2.55
N LEU A 5 22.34 -13.38 3.75
CA LEU A 5 22.53 -12.24 4.64
C LEU A 5 23.48 -11.19 4.04
N VAL A 6 24.56 -11.63 3.41
CA VAL A 6 25.50 -10.72 2.71
C VAL A 6 24.82 -10.02 1.54
N GLN A 7 24.05 -10.75 0.74
CA GLN A 7 23.32 -10.16 -0.39
C GLN A 7 22.28 -9.14 0.09
N THR A 8 21.52 -9.45 1.15
CA THR A 8 20.53 -8.52 1.72
C THR A 8 21.21 -7.27 2.28
N SER A 9 22.34 -7.43 3.01
CA SER A 9 23.05 -6.27 3.55
C SER A 9 23.64 -5.36 2.47
N LEU A 10 24.17 -5.95 1.39
CA LEU A 10 24.66 -5.19 0.23
C LEU A 10 23.53 -4.43 -0.48
N LEU A 11 22.37 -5.05 -0.62
CA LEU A 11 21.19 -4.41 -1.23
C LEU A 11 20.69 -3.25 -0.37
N ILE A 12 20.63 -3.42 0.94
CA ILE A 12 20.27 -2.34 1.87
C ILE A 12 21.25 -1.19 1.77
N LEU A 13 22.54 -1.49 1.78
CA LEU A 13 23.60 -0.47 1.66
C LEU A 13 23.47 0.29 0.34
N ALA A 14 23.25 -0.42 -0.77
CA ALA A 14 23.05 0.19 -2.08
C ALA A 14 21.83 1.13 -2.09
N LEU A 15 20.71 0.69 -1.52
CA LEU A 15 19.49 1.51 -1.42
C LEU A 15 19.71 2.75 -0.54
N CYS A 16 20.42 2.64 0.58
CA CYS A 16 20.72 3.78 1.45
C CYS A 16 21.66 4.81 0.81
N LEU A 17 22.46 4.42 -0.18
CA LEU A 17 23.38 5.31 -0.89
C LEU A 17 22.69 6.11 -2.01
N VAL A 18 21.51 5.71 -2.46
CA VAL A 18 20.80 6.38 -3.56
C VAL A 18 20.58 7.88 -3.31
N PRO A 19 20.05 8.33 -2.14
CA PRO A 19 19.82 9.76 -1.93
C PRO A 19 21.10 10.60 -1.91
N VAL A 20 22.27 9.97 -1.71
CA VAL A 20 23.57 10.65 -1.65
C VAL A 20 24.16 10.89 -3.04
N TYR A 21 23.96 9.92 -3.95
CA TYR A 21 24.60 9.94 -5.27
C TYR A 21 23.67 10.32 -6.42
N PHE A 22 22.36 10.21 -6.21
CA PHE A 22 21.37 10.46 -7.25
C PHE A 22 20.49 11.67 -6.90
N SER A 23 19.74 12.16 -7.90
CA SER A 23 18.82 13.27 -7.72
C SER A 23 17.63 12.91 -6.82
N GLU A 24 17.00 13.93 -6.23
CA GLU A 24 15.75 13.78 -5.45
C GLU A 24 14.66 13.06 -6.26
N PHE A 25 14.57 13.36 -7.56
CA PHE A 25 13.62 12.68 -8.45
C PHE A 25 13.90 11.17 -8.59
N ALA A 26 15.16 10.75 -8.66
CA ALA A 26 15.52 9.34 -8.72
C ALA A 26 15.18 8.63 -7.40
N SER A 27 15.40 9.26 -6.26
CA SER A 27 15.04 8.76 -4.93
C SER A 27 13.52 8.59 -4.80
N TYR A 28 12.76 9.59 -5.29
CA TYR A 28 11.30 9.51 -5.35
C TYR A 28 10.81 8.33 -6.19
N GLN A 29 11.30 8.18 -7.42
CA GLN A 29 10.90 7.08 -8.29
C GLN A 29 11.23 5.71 -7.68
N LEU A 30 12.41 5.58 -7.09
CA LEU A 30 12.83 4.34 -6.46
C LEU A 30 11.97 4.01 -5.23
N GLY A 31 11.63 5.03 -4.43
CA GLY A 31 10.67 4.91 -3.33
C GLY A 31 9.30 4.41 -3.80
N LEU A 32 8.79 4.95 -4.91
CA LEU A 32 7.54 4.51 -5.51
C LEU A 32 7.60 3.04 -5.96
N PHE A 33 8.70 2.61 -6.60
CA PHE A 33 8.88 1.20 -6.98
C PHE A 33 8.97 0.27 -5.76
N LEU A 34 9.58 0.70 -4.67
CA LEU A 34 9.63 -0.06 -3.43
C LEU A 34 8.22 -0.25 -2.83
N ILE A 35 7.38 0.79 -2.86
CA ILE A 35 5.97 0.70 -2.42
C ILE A 35 5.18 -0.29 -3.29
N TYR A 36 5.34 -0.26 -4.61
CA TYR A 36 4.75 -1.27 -5.49
C TYR A 36 5.31 -2.67 -5.23
N GLY A 37 6.58 -2.77 -4.89
CA GLY A 37 7.22 -4.03 -4.46
C GLY A 37 6.57 -4.61 -3.21
N LEU A 38 6.22 -3.76 -2.22
CA LEU A 38 5.48 -4.18 -1.02
C LEU A 38 4.09 -4.73 -1.36
N ALA A 39 3.37 -4.05 -2.25
CA ALA A 39 2.07 -4.53 -2.71
C ALA A 39 2.20 -5.89 -3.43
N ALA A 40 3.17 -6.05 -4.32
CA ALA A 40 3.45 -7.31 -5.01
C ALA A 40 3.86 -8.44 -4.04
N GLN A 41 4.66 -8.12 -3.03
CA GLN A 41 5.08 -9.08 -2.01
C GLN A 41 3.89 -9.60 -1.21
N SER A 42 2.90 -8.75 -0.87
CA SER A 42 1.69 -9.17 -0.17
C SER A 42 0.86 -10.18 -0.99
N VAL A 43 0.77 -9.98 -2.31
CA VAL A 43 0.12 -10.94 -3.22
C VAL A 43 0.89 -12.27 -3.26
N GLY A 44 2.20 -12.20 -3.41
CA GLY A 44 3.07 -13.37 -3.46
C GLY A 44 3.02 -14.20 -2.18
N TRP A 45 2.98 -13.54 -1.02
CA TRP A 45 2.88 -14.19 0.28
C TRP A 45 1.55 -14.93 0.45
N LEU A 46 0.44 -14.28 0.11
CA LEU A 46 -0.87 -14.89 0.19
C LEU A 46 -0.95 -16.12 -0.73
N TRP A 47 -0.51 -15.97 -1.98
CA TRP A 47 -0.49 -17.08 -2.95
C TRP A 47 0.42 -18.23 -2.49
N GLY A 48 1.62 -17.93 -1.99
CA GLY A 48 2.56 -18.94 -1.51
C GLY A 48 2.07 -19.73 -0.30
N LYS A 49 1.24 -19.13 0.57
CA LYS A 49 0.71 -19.79 1.77
C LYS A 49 -0.63 -20.52 1.55
N THR A 50 -1.48 -19.98 0.69
CA THR A 50 -2.86 -20.44 0.56
C THR A 50 -3.17 -21.06 -0.79
N ASN A 51 -2.27 -20.98 -1.78
CA ASN A 51 -2.54 -21.28 -3.19
C ASN A 51 -3.73 -20.49 -3.79
N ILE A 52 -4.12 -19.40 -3.14
CA ILE A 52 -5.21 -18.55 -3.58
C ILE A 52 -4.64 -17.22 -4.08
N LEU A 53 -4.88 -16.89 -5.34
CA LEU A 53 -4.50 -15.61 -5.92
C LEU A 53 -5.59 -14.57 -5.62
N SER A 54 -5.27 -13.58 -4.78
CA SER A 54 -6.17 -12.44 -4.57
C SER A 54 -5.85 -11.34 -5.58
N LEU A 55 -6.83 -10.95 -6.37
CA LEU A 55 -6.75 -9.79 -7.28
C LEU A 55 -7.28 -8.51 -6.62
N GLY A 56 -7.70 -8.60 -5.35
CA GLY A 56 -8.29 -7.50 -4.58
C GLY A 56 -7.29 -6.58 -3.87
N GLN A 57 -6.00 -6.80 -3.99
CA GLN A 57 -4.99 -6.01 -3.28
C GLN A 57 -5.07 -4.51 -3.62
N ALA A 58 -5.37 -4.18 -4.88
CA ALA A 58 -5.53 -2.80 -5.33
C ALA A 58 -6.67 -2.07 -4.60
N LEU A 59 -7.75 -2.77 -4.23
CA LEU A 59 -8.87 -2.22 -3.48
C LEU A 59 -8.42 -1.71 -2.10
N PHE A 60 -7.69 -2.53 -1.36
CA PHE A 60 -7.23 -2.18 -0.01
C PHE A 60 -6.12 -1.15 -0.04
N PHE A 61 -5.19 -1.28 -0.97
CA PHE A 61 -4.11 -0.32 -1.17
C PHE A 61 -4.65 1.06 -1.57
N GLY A 62 -5.52 1.12 -2.59
CA GLY A 62 -6.17 2.35 -3.03
C GLY A 62 -7.09 2.94 -1.96
N GLY A 63 -7.89 2.11 -1.29
CA GLY A 63 -8.76 2.54 -0.19
C GLY A 63 -7.99 3.18 0.96
N ALA A 64 -6.83 2.61 1.34
CA ALA A 64 -5.96 3.19 2.35
C ALA A 64 -5.38 4.53 1.91
N ALA A 65 -4.92 4.63 0.65
CA ALA A 65 -4.37 5.85 0.08
C ALA A 65 -5.42 6.98 0.04
N TYR A 66 -6.63 6.70 -0.47
CA TYR A 66 -7.72 7.69 -0.49
C TYR A 66 -8.14 8.13 0.91
N SER A 67 -8.25 7.19 1.86
CA SER A 67 -8.59 7.53 3.25
C SER A 67 -7.53 8.42 3.89
N ALA A 68 -6.25 8.13 3.69
CA ALA A 68 -5.15 8.95 4.20
C ALA A 68 -5.17 10.35 3.57
N ALA A 69 -5.34 10.45 2.25
CA ALA A 69 -5.38 11.73 1.55
C ALA A 69 -6.58 12.60 1.99
N MET A 70 -7.76 11.99 2.18
CA MET A 70 -8.95 12.69 2.71
C MET A 70 -8.70 13.20 4.13
N ILE A 71 -8.10 12.39 5.00
CA ILE A 71 -7.76 12.79 6.36
C ILE A 71 -6.79 13.98 6.34
N MET A 72 -5.74 13.92 5.54
CA MET A 72 -4.79 15.03 5.39
C MET A 72 -5.45 16.32 4.91
N ARG A 73 -6.47 16.21 4.04
CA ARG A 73 -7.18 17.37 3.52
C ARG A 73 -8.12 18.02 4.54
N TYR A 74 -8.83 17.23 5.32
CA TYR A 74 -9.90 17.72 6.21
C TYR A 74 -9.49 17.85 7.68
N ALA A 75 -8.47 17.15 8.14
CA ALA A 75 -7.96 17.28 9.49
C ALA A 75 -6.95 18.43 9.57
N SER A 76 -7.37 19.54 10.19
CA SER A 76 -6.54 20.74 10.32
C SER A 76 -5.41 20.61 11.35
N ASP A 77 -5.50 19.65 12.26
CA ASP A 77 -4.53 19.45 13.34
C ASP A 77 -3.57 18.29 13.00
N PRO A 78 -2.26 18.57 12.82
CA PRO A 78 -1.27 17.54 12.48
C PRO A 78 -1.17 16.40 13.50
N SER A 79 -1.43 16.68 14.77
CA SER A 79 -1.38 15.68 15.84
C SER A 79 -2.49 14.64 15.72
N LEU A 80 -3.66 15.05 15.22
CA LEU A 80 -4.81 14.18 15.00
C LEU A 80 -4.74 13.43 13.68
N GLN A 81 -4.01 13.94 12.67
CA GLN A 81 -3.84 13.28 11.37
C GLN A 81 -3.26 11.88 11.54
N GLY A 82 -2.22 11.71 12.33
CA GLY A 82 -1.60 10.41 12.60
C GLY A 82 -2.58 9.40 13.22
N LEU A 83 -3.39 9.84 14.18
CA LEU A 83 -4.41 9.01 14.81
C LEU A 83 -5.49 8.57 13.80
N PHE A 84 -5.98 9.50 12.98
CA PHE A 84 -7.00 9.21 11.99
C PHE A 84 -6.48 8.28 10.88
N ILE A 85 -5.21 8.41 10.47
CA ILE A 85 -4.59 7.49 9.50
C ILE A 85 -4.54 6.09 10.07
N ILE A 86 -4.13 5.93 11.33
CA ILE A 86 -4.13 4.62 12.00
C ILE A 86 -5.55 4.05 12.07
N MET A 87 -6.54 4.86 12.43
CA MET A 87 -7.95 4.43 12.42
C MET A 87 -8.41 4.00 11.03
N ALA A 88 -8.06 4.73 9.98
CA ALA A 88 -8.40 4.36 8.60
C ALA A 88 -7.78 3.01 8.21
N ILE A 89 -6.53 2.75 8.56
CA ILE A 89 -5.86 1.47 8.32
C ILE A 89 -6.60 0.33 9.05
N VAL A 90 -6.98 0.54 10.31
CA VAL A 90 -7.74 -0.45 11.10
C VAL A 90 -9.10 -0.73 10.48
N ILE A 91 -9.82 0.30 10.05
CA ILE A 91 -11.13 0.14 9.39
C ILE A 91 -11.00 -0.66 8.09
N ILE A 92 -9.99 -0.35 7.26
CA ILE A 92 -9.74 -1.08 6.01
C ILE A 92 -9.34 -2.52 6.28
N ALA A 93 -8.53 -2.79 7.31
CA ALA A 93 -8.18 -4.14 7.72
C ALA A 93 -9.41 -4.93 8.20
N LEU A 94 -10.31 -4.30 8.95
CA LEU A 94 -11.58 -4.90 9.38
C LEU A 94 -12.50 -5.19 8.19
N LEU A 95 -12.60 -4.28 7.23
CA LEU A 95 -13.36 -4.51 5.99
C LEU A 95 -12.78 -5.67 5.18
N ALA A 96 -11.45 -5.75 5.07
CA ALA A 96 -10.78 -6.86 4.42
C ALA A 96 -11.09 -8.20 5.12
N PHE A 97 -11.04 -8.21 6.45
CA PHE A 97 -11.37 -9.39 7.25
C PHE A 97 -12.84 -9.81 7.06
N LEU A 98 -13.78 -8.87 7.08
CA LEU A 98 -15.21 -9.15 6.87
C LEU A 98 -15.46 -9.70 5.46
N LEU A 99 -14.89 -9.09 4.42
CA LEU A 99 -15.02 -9.58 3.05
C LEU A 99 -14.42 -10.98 2.90
N ALA A 100 -13.25 -11.22 3.47
CA ALA A 100 -12.65 -12.55 3.46
C ALA A 100 -13.55 -13.58 4.18
N SER A 101 -14.08 -13.25 5.37
CA SER A 101 -14.94 -14.14 6.13
C SER A 101 -16.22 -14.51 5.38
N LEU A 102 -16.85 -13.54 4.69
CA LEU A 102 -18.04 -13.77 3.88
C LEU A 102 -17.77 -14.69 2.68
N VAL A 103 -16.65 -14.49 2.01
CA VAL A 103 -16.30 -15.29 0.82
C VAL A 103 -15.91 -16.71 1.18
N PHE A 104 -15.18 -16.91 2.30
CA PHE A 104 -14.73 -18.24 2.72
C PHE A 104 -15.81 -19.08 3.43
N GLN A 105 -16.91 -18.49 3.89
CA GLN A 105 -18.02 -19.26 4.49
C GLN A 105 -18.82 -20.08 3.46
N GLY A 106 -18.67 -19.81 2.17
CA GLY A 106 -19.58 -20.37 1.14
C GLY A 106 -19.09 -21.60 0.38
N SER A 107 -17.80 -21.98 0.40
CA SER A 107 -17.34 -23.11 -0.43
C SER A 107 -15.95 -23.65 -0.06
N SER A 108 -15.79 -24.97 -0.12
CA SER A 108 -14.54 -25.70 0.09
C SER A 108 -13.57 -25.70 -1.11
N ASP A 109 -14.01 -25.31 -2.31
CA ASP A 109 -13.23 -25.35 -3.58
C ASP A 109 -12.95 -23.95 -4.16
N SER A 110 -12.57 -23.00 -3.33
CA SER A 110 -12.83 -21.58 -3.57
C SER A 110 -11.69 -20.74 -4.15
N GLY A 111 -10.56 -21.28 -4.55
CA GLY A 111 -9.41 -20.48 -4.99
C GLY A 111 -9.70 -19.60 -6.22
N ALA A 112 -10.21 -20.19 -7.29
CA ALA A 112 -10.55 -19.44 -8.52
C ALA A 112 -11.75 -18.51 -8.32
N TYR A 113 -12.74 -18.97 -7.53
CA TYR A 113 -13.93 -18.18 -7.18
C TYR A 113 -13.57 -16.93 -6.38
N PHE A 114 -12.67 -17.08 -5.39
CA PHE A 114 -12.14 -15.97 -4.62
C PHE A 114 -11.43 -14.93 -5.51
N SER A 115 -10.60 -15.39 -6.45
CA SER A 115 -9.90 -14.51 -7.39
C SER A 115 -10.87 -13.70 -8.24
N LEU A 116 -11.94 -14.32 -8.74
CA LEU A 116 -12.96 -13.66 -9.55
C LEU A 116 -13.78 -12.64 -8.74
N ILE A 117 -14.18 -12.98 -7.52
CA ILE A 117 -14.90 -12.06 -6.64
C ILE A 117 -14.03 -10.84 -6.30
N THR A 118 -12.77 -11.05 -5.92
CA THR A 118 -11.88 -9.96 -5.57
C THR A 118 -11.59 -9.06 -6.76
N LEU A 119 -11.50 -9.61 -7.97
CA LEU A 119 -11.39 -8.83 -9.20
C LEU A 119 -12.66 -8.00 -9.46
N ALA A 120 -13.84 -8.61 -9.36
CA ALA A 120 -15.11 -7.92 -9.54
C ALA A 120 -15.27 -6.75 -8.55
N LEU A 121 -14.89 -6.96 -7.28
CA LEU A 121 -14.91 -5.89 -6.28
C LEU A 121 -13.99 -4.72 -6.65
N VAL A 122 -12.79 -4.99 -7.16
CA VAL A 122 -11.88 -3.93 -7.63
C VAL A 122 -12.52 -3.13 -8.76
N MET A 123 -13.10 -3.80 -9.76
CA MET A 123 -13.75 -3.14 -10.90
C MET A 123 -14.95 -2.28 -10.47
N ILE A 124 -15.76 -2.77 -9.53
CA ILE A 124 -16.89 -2.01 -8.98
C ILE A 124 -16.39 -0.77 -8.24
N MET A 125 -15.37 -0.92 -7.41
CA MET A 125 -14.84 0.22 -6.64
C MET A 125 -14.13 1.24 -7.53
N GLU A 126 -13.43 0.80 -8.57
CA GLU A 126 -12.87 1.70 -9.59
C GLU A 126 -13.96 2.55 -10.22
N GLN A 127 -15.09 1.92 -10.59
CA GLN A 127 -16.22 2.63 -11.18
C GLN A 127 -16.86 3.63 -10.19
N VAL A 128 -17.02 3.23 -8.92
CA VAL A 128 -17.55 4.11 -7.87
C VAL A 128 -16.62 5.30 -7.63
N VAL A 129 -15.31 5.06 -7.53
CA VAL A 129 -14.30 6.11 -7.33
C VAL A 129 -14.28 7.06 -8.53
N SER A 130 -14.30 6.55 -9.75
CA SER A 130 -14.30 7.36 -10.98
C SER A 130 -15.56 8.19 -11.15
N ALA A 131 -16.72 7.68 -10.70
CA ALA A 131 -18.00 8.40 -10.76
C ALA A 131 -18.15 9.47 -9.67
N SER A 132 -17.46 9.29 -8.52
CA SER A 132 -17.61 10.16 -7.35
C SER A 132 -16.64 11.36 -7.39
N THR A 133 -16.71 12.18 -8.45
CA THR A 133 -15.76 13.28 -8.71
C THR A 133 -15.63 14.28 -7.57
N GLU A 134 -16.70 14.58 -6.83
CA GLU A 134 -16.69 15.52 -5.71
C GLU A 134 -15.86 15.02 -4.52
N PHE A 135 -15.84 13.72 -4.27
CA PHE A 135 -15.16 13.12 -3.12
C PHE A 135 -13.77 12.59 -3.46
N THR A 136 -13.59 12.02 -4.63
CA THR A 136 -12.38 11.28 -5.00
C THR A 136 -11.54 12.00 -6.05
N GLY A 137 -12.04 13.07 -6.66
CA GLY A 137 -11.46 13.71 -7.83
C GLY A 137 -11.73 12.96 -9.14
N GLY A 138 -12.45 11.84 -9.10
CA GLY A 138 -12.79 11.04 -10.27
C GLY A 138 -11.57 10.50 -11.01
N PHE A 139 -11.57 10.57 -12.34
CA PHE A 139 -10.46 10.13 -13.19
C PHE A 139 -9.15 10.90 -12.95
N ASN A 140 -9.20 12.14 -12.47
CA ASN A 140 -8.00 12.94 -12.20
C ASN A 140 -7.33 12.57 -10.86
N GLY A 141 -7.99 11.76 -10.05
CA GLY A 141 -7.54 11.40 -8.72
C GLY A 141 -7.65 12.54 -7.71
N PHE A 142 -7.40 12.20 -6.46
CA PHE A 142 -7.49 13.13 -5.34
C PHE A 142 -6.19 13.93 -5.22
N SER A 143 -6.26 15.25 -5.35
CA SER A 143 -5.11 16.15 -5.31
C SER A 143 -5.35 17.34 -4.38
N GLY A 144 -4.29 18.10 -4.09
CA GLY A 144 -4.39 19.33 -3.29
C GLY A 144 -4.55 19.11 -1.79
N TYR A 145 -4.14 17.94 -1.26
CA TYR A 145 -4.03 17.71 0.17
C TYR A 145 -2.64 18.10 0.67
N PRO A 146 -2.53 18.69 1.88
CA PRO A 146 -1.24 19.02 2.47
C PRO A 146 -0.52 17.73 2.86
N VAL A 147 0.73 17.58 2.43
CA VAL A 147 1.58 16.47 2.84
C VAL A 147 2.45 16.94 3.99
N PRO A 148 2.51 16.24 5.14
CA PRO A 148 3.44 16.58 6.21
C PRO A 148 4.90 16.49 5.73
N ASP A 149 5.77 17.36 6.25
CA ASP A 149 7.19 17.40 5.86
C ASP A 149 7.90 16.05 6.01
N MET A 150 7.47 15.23 6.97
CA MET A 150 7.98 13.87 7.18
C MET A 150 7.63 12.90 6.04
N LEU A 151 6.58 13.17 5.30
CA LEU A 151 6.08 12.34 4.19
C LEU A 151 6.27 13.03 2.83
N ASP A 152 7.03 14.13 2.78
CA ASP A 152 7.37 14.77 1.51
C ASP A 152 8.05 13.75 0.60
N PRO A 153 7.45 13.45 -0.57
CA PRO A 153 7.98 12.43 -1.48
C PRO A 153 9.39 12.73 -1.99
N PHE A 154 9.79 14.01 -2.00
CA PHE A 154 11.13 14.44 -2.39
C PHE A 154 12.09 14.53 -1.20
N GLY A 155 11.62 14.28 0.03
CA GLY A 155 12.42 14.29 1.23
C GLY A 155 13.21 13.01 1.45
N ASN A 156 14.44 13.12 1.95
CA ASN A 156 15.26 11.96 2.31
C ASN A 156 14.61 11.10 3.39
N LEU A 157 13.83 11.70 4.29
CA LEU A 157 13.14 10.99 5.37
C LEU A 157 12.06 10.05 4.84
N TYR A 158 11.28 10.48 3.84
CA TYR A 158 10.31 9.64 3.14
C TYR A 158 10.98 8.37 2.60
N TYR A 159 12.10 8.54 1.90
CA TYR A 159 12.84 7.43 1.31
C TYR A 159 13.35 6.43 2.37
N ILE A 160 13.87 6.93 3.49
CA ILE A 160 14.32 6.09 4.62
C ILE A 160 13.14 5.30 5.20
N ILE A 161 11.98 5.94 5.38
CA ILE A 161 10.76 5.27 5.88
C ILE A 161 10.34 4.16 4.93
N VAL A 162 10.35 4.40 3.62
CA VAL A 162 9.99 3.40 2.61
C VAL A 162 10.96 2.20 2.63
N ILE A 163 12.27 2.45 2.72
CA ILE A 163 13.25 1.37 2.85
C ILE A 163 13.00 0.57 4.14
N ALA A 164 12.83 1.24 5.28
CA ALA A 164 12.61 0.59 6.55
C ALA A 164 11.35 -0.29 6.54
N THR A 165 10.25 0.20 5.99
CA THR A 165 9.00 -0.56 5.87
C THR A 165 9.15 -1.76 4.93
N THR A 166 9.84 -1.59 3.80
CA THR A 166 10.11 -2.68 2.85
C THR A 166 10.95 -3.78 3.49
N LEU A 167 11.97 -3.41 4.27
CA LEU A 167 12.83 -4.36 4.96
C LEU A 167 12.09 -5.11 6.07
N ILE A 168 11.32 -4.39 6.89
CA ILE A 168 10.54 -5.00 7.98
C ILE A 168 9.54 -6.01 7.42
N THR A 169 8.81 -5.64 6.37
CA THR A 169 7.84 -6.54 5.75
C THR A 169 8.52 -7.72 5.06
N GLY A 170 9.67 -7.52 4.41
CA GLY A 170 10.45 -8.60 3.80
C GLY A 170 11.03 -9.59 4.81
N LEU A 171 11.26 -9.17 6.06
CA LEU A 171 11.72 -10.06 7.13
C LEU A 171 10.58 -10.82 7.80
N LEU A 172 9.36 -10.26 7.79
CA LEU A 172 8.17 -10.87 8.40
C LEU A 172 7.46 -11.88 7.49
N LEU A 173 7.71 -11.83 6.19
CA LEU A 173 7.13 -12.69 5.16
C LEU A 173 8.06 -13.83 4.77
#